data_e73a3dcd2c9c03bfadfd671e2acfced7
#
_entry.id   e73a3dcd2c9c03bfadfd671e2acfced7
#
_cell.length_a   1.000
_cell.length_b   1.000
_cell.length_c   1.000
_cell.angle_alpha   90.00
_cell.angle_beta   90.00
_cell.angle_gamma   90.00
#
_symmetry.space_group_name_H-M   'P 1'
#
loop_
_entity.id
_entity.type
_entity.pdbx_description
1 polymer ?
#
loop_
_entity_poly.entity_id
_entity_poly.type
_entity_poly.pdbx_seq_one_letter_code
_entity_poly.pdbx_strand_id
1 'polypeptide(L)'
;VVCDTDGGVVFREPSVIAWRVDGAGAARVIGVGTVAEEMMGKAPKGIRVDRLQCKGVMTDVDITGQFLEVVLGGIAGRWRRRHRMSAVIAVPAGANPIERRGVVEAAARAGLRRTQLVPAPVAAAVGCGIDPLRARAHLVVDAGAGSSQVVAFAGKGMLTYRRCPVAGDEMTSALSRYLRRRHRLIVGELTAERAKIAAFSETGPALTVDGFDAGTGRARTATLAREDVFEAVQPVTEEIATDLGRCLPDLPAGVVSDVMQEGIVGVGGAMLVPELRSRLEESVGLAMRTPEQPLTRVAEGAARCLTNPEFVAVHALR
;
A
#
# COMPACT_ATOMS: atom_id res chain seq x y z
N VAL A 1 -7.07 -3.91 1.87
CA VAL A 1 -8.47 -3.44 1.91
C VAL A 1 -9.28 -4.20 0.87
N VAL A 2 -10.49 -4.63 1.21
CA VAL A 2 -11.47 -5.24 0.30
C VAL A 2 -12.76 -4.43 0.40
N CYS A 3 -13.34 -4.10 -0.75
CA CYS A 3 -14.64 -3.45 -0.84
C CYS A 3 -15.64 -4.37 -1.57
N ASP A 4 -16.90 -4.28 -1.23
CA ASP A 4 -17.99 -4.91 -1.97
C ASP A 4 -18.40 -4.08 -3.21
N THR A 5 -19.38 -4.56 -3.95
CA THR A 5 -19.88 -3.88 -5.16
C THR A 5 -20.57 -2.54 -4.89
N ASP A 6 -21.03 -2.32 -3.67
CA ASP A 6 -21.67 -1.06 -3.25
C ASP A 6 -20.63 -0.03 -2.78
N GLY A 7 -19.33 -0.41 -2.82
CA GLY A 7 -18.19 0.43 -2.43
C GLY A 7 -17.95 0.45 -0.92
N GLY A 8 -18.68 -0.37 -0.16
CA GLY A 8 -18.46 -0.54 1.28
C GLY A 8 -17.18 -1.30 1.59
N VAL A 9 -16.39 -0.81 2.57
CA VAL A 9 -15.20 -1.52 3.04
C VAL A 9 -15.63 -2.70 3.90
N VAL A 10 -15.39 -3.92 3.43
CA VAL A 10 -15.75 -5.18 4.12
C VAL A 10 -14.57 -5.85 4.81
N PHE A 11 -13.33 -5.46 4.47
CA PHE A 11 -12.12 -5.91 5.15
C PHE A 11 -11.04 -4.83 5.08
N ARG A 12 -10.47 -4.46 6.23
CA ARG A 12 -9.42 -3.46 6.33
C ARG A 12 -8.43 -3.84 7.41
N GLU A 13 -7.52 -4.73 7.07
CA GLU A 13 -6.48 -5.21 7.97
C GLU A 13 -5.14 -5.33 7.22
N PRO A 14 -4.01 -5.49 7.95
CA PRO A 14 -2.71 -5.71 7.35
C PRO A 14 -2.67 -6.96 6.47
N SER A 15 -1.89 -6.91 5.39
CA SER A 15 -1.65 -8.07 4.52
C SER A 15 -0.56 -8.97 5.09
N VAL A 16 -0.83 -9.53 6.26
CA VAL A 16 0.08 -10.39 7.04
C VAL A 16 -0.63 -11.71 7.34
N ILE A 17 0.12 -12.80 7.30
CA ILE A 17 -0.36 -14.14 7.61
C ILE A 17 0.58 -14.83 8.60
N ALA A 18 0.03 -15.48 9.61
CA ALA A 18 0.73 -16.37 10.50
C ALA A 18 0.35 -17.83 10.18
N TRP A 19 1.32 -18.70 9.99
CA TRP A 19 1.12 -20.08 9.59
C TRP A 19 2.21 -21.01 10.14
N ARG A 20 1.94 -22.30 10.14
CA ARG A 20 2.92 -23.32 10.48
C ARG A 20 2.84 -24.48 9.50
N VAL A 21 3.94 -25.17 9.32
CA VAL A 21 3.95 -26.47 8.64
C VAL A 21 3.52 -27.53 9.66
N ASP A 22 2.50 -28.31 9.34
CA ASP A 22 2.10 -29.45 10.16
C ASP A 22 3.03 -30.66 9.95
N GLY A 23 2.82 -31.74 10.71
CA GLY A 23 3.63 -32.94 10.61
C GLY A 23 3.52 -33.68 9.25
N ALA A 24 2.54 -33.33 8.42
CA ALA A 24 2.34 -33.85 7.07
C ALA A 24 2.94 -32.93 5.97
N GLY A 25 3.57 -31.83 6.34
CA GLY A 25 4.17 -30.86 5.43
C GLY A 25 3.17 -29.84 4.86
N ALA A 26 1.91 -29.83 5.31
CA ALA A 26 0.92 -28.87 4.86
C ALA A 26 0.99 -27.56 5.67
N ALA A 27 0.85 -26.42 4.97
CA ALA A 27 0.77 -25.13 5.62
C ALA A 27 -0.62 -24.95 6.25
N ARG A 28 -0.63 -24.70 7.57
CA ARG A 28 -1.85 -24.41 8.33
C ARG A 28 -1.85 -22.96 8.78
N VAL A 29 -2.86 -22.21 8.36
CA VAL A 29 -3.05 -20.81 8.79
C VAL A 29 -3.42 -20.78 10.27
N ILE A 30 -2.73 -19.92 11.02
CA ILE A 30 -2.96 -19.64 12.44
C ILE A 30 -3.76 -18.36 12.62
N GLY A 31 -3.49 -17.35 11.78
CA GLY A 31 -4.17 -16.07 11.79
C GLY A 31 -3.82 -15.24 10.58
N VAL A 32 -4.64 -14.25 10.30
CA VAL A 32 -4.45 -13.27 9.23
C VAL A 32 -4.68 -11.86 9.76
N GLY A 33 -4.23 -10.87 9.04
CA GLY A 33 -4.48 -9.47 9.37
C GLY A 33 -3.80 -9.04 10.65
N THR A 34 -4.53 -8.33 11.49
CA THR A 34 -4.06 -7.78 12.78
C THR A 34 -3.55 -8.87 13.72
N VAL A 35 -4.24 -10.02 13.78
CA VAL A 35 -3.83 -11.15 14.61
C VAL A 35 -2.46 -11.67 14.20
N ALA A 36 -2.20 -11.79 12.92
CA ALA A 36 -0.89 -12.22 12.42
C ALA A 36 0.17 -11.11 12.60
N GLU A 37 -0.19 -9.86 12.38
CA GLU A 37 0.72 -8.72 12.56
C GLU A 37 1.21 -8.62 14.00
N GLU A 38 0.35 -8.80 14.99
CA GLU A 38 0.74 -8.80 16.39
C GLU A 38 1.75 -9.88 16.77
N MET A 39 1.85 -10.94 15.97
CA MET A 39 2.85 -12.01 16.17
C MET A 39 4.20 -11.70 15.54
N MET A 40 4.33 -10.63 14.74
CA MET A 40 5.59 -10.26 14.08
C MET A 40 6.69 -10.00 15.10
N GLY A 41 7.85 -10.64 14.90
CA GLY A 41 9.02 -10.53 15.78
C GLY A 41 8.91 -11.24 17.12
N LYS A 42 7.76 -11.86 17.46
CA LYS A 42 7.53 -12.58 18.72
C LYS A 42 6.80 -13.92 18.56
N ALA A 43 6.72 -14.42 17.33
CA ALA A 43 6.05 -15.70 17.06
C ALA A 43 6.78 -16.87 17.75
N PRO A 44 6.05 -17.84 18.34
CA PRO A 44 6.64 -19.05 18.90
C PRO A 44 7.37 -19.89 17.84
N LYS A 45 8.29 -20.78 18.30
CA LYS A 45 8.96 -21.73 17.40
C LYS A 45 7.95 -22.54 16.59
N GLY A 46 8.21 -22.66 15.28
CA GLY A 46 7.35 -23.40 14.35
C GLY A 46 6.20 -22.58 13.76
N ILE A 47 6.01 -21.35 14.20
CA ILE A 47 5.08 -20.40 13.55
C ILE A 47 5.90 -19.40 12.73
N ARG A 48 5.55 -19.26 11.46
CA ARG A 48 6.08 -18.21 10.55
C ARG A 48 5.05 -17.10 10.42
N VAL A 49 5.54 -15.88 10.31
CA VAL A 49 4.72 -14.70 10.07
C VAL A 49 5.29 -13.98 8.87
N ASP A 50 4.53 -13.93 7.81
CA ASP A 50 4.98 -13.38 6.55
C ASP A 50 4.09 -12.23 6.08
N ARG A 51 4.70 -11.19 5.52
CA ARG A 51 4.01 -10.18 4.74
C ARG A 51 3.75 -10.73 3.33
N LEU A 52 2.55 -10.55 2.81
CA LEU A 52 2.19 -11.03 1.48
C LEU A 52 2.86 -10.23 0.36
N GLN A 53 3.33 -9.04 0.68
CA GLN A 53 4.01 -8.17 -0.27
C GLN A 53 5.31 -7.64 0.32
N CYS A 54 6.34 -7.55 -0.53
CA CYS A 54 7.60 -6.87 -0.24
C CYS A 54 7.87 -5.88 -1.37
N LYS A 55 8.09 -4.61 -1.03
CA LYS A 55 8.29 -3.53 -2.02
C LYS A 55 7.22 -3.49 -3.11
N GLY A 56 5.96 -3.77 -2.72
CA GLY A 56 4.81 -3.80 -3.61
C GLY A 56 4.74 -5.00 -4.56
N VAL A 57 5.59 -6.03 -4.37
CA VAL A 57 5.55 -7.30 -5.12
C VAL A 57 5.06 -8.40 -4.20
N MET A 58 4.18 -9.26 -4.72
CA MET A 58 3.72 -10.45 -4.00
C MET A 58 4.88 -11.41 -3.75
N THR A 59 5.01 -11.90 -2.50
CA THR A 59 6.14 -12.73 -2.08
C THR A 59 5.94 -14.22 -2.39
N ASP A 60 4.70 -14.71 -2.25
CA ASP A 60 4.36 -16.12 -2.41
C ASP A 60 2.90 -16.29 -2.85
N VAL A 61 2.69 -17.05 -3.91
CA VAL A 61 1.36 -17.29 -4.52
C VAL A 61 0.49 -18.17 -3.62
N ASP A 62 1.09 -19.23 -3.03
CA ASP A 62 0.36 -20.19 -2.20
C ASP A 62 -0.12 -19.56 -0.91
N ILE A 63 0.78 -18.86 -0.23
CA ILE A 63 0.49 -18.17 1.03
C ILE A 63 -0.50 -17.03 0.81
N THR A 64 -0.37 -16.30 -0.30
CA THR A 64 -1.35 -15.26 -0.67
C THR A 64 -2.72 -15.86 -0.98
N GLY A 65 -2.76 -17.00 -1.66
CA GLY A 65 -4.00 -17.74 -1.93
C GLY A 65 -4.71 -18.15 -0.63
N GLN A 66 -3.98 -18.69 0.34
CA GLN A 66 -4.52 -19.07 1.65
C GLN A 66 -5.03 -17.86 2.44
N PHE A 67 -4.29 -16.74 2.43
CA PHE A 67 -4.75 -15.50 3.04
C PHE A 67 -6.09 -15.04 2.43
N LEU A 68 -6.15 -14.96 1.11
CA LEU A 68 -7.37 -14.57 0.40
C LEU A 68 -8.53 -15.55 0.69
N GLU A 69 -8.25 -16.84 0.79
CA GLU A 69 -9.25 -17.85 1.14
C GLU A 69 -9.88 -17.59 2.52
N VAL A 70 -9.06 -17.27 3.52
CA VAL A 70 -9.53 -16.95 4.87
C VAL A 70 -10.36 -15.67 4.84
N VAL A 71 -9.86 -14.59 4.21
CA VAL A 71 -10.54 -13.30 4.13
C VAL A 71 -11.89 -13.44 3.42
N LEU A 72 -11.92 -14.09 2.25
CA LEU A 72 -13.15 -14.30 1.48
C LEU A 72 -14.12 -15.24 2.21
N GLY A 73 -13.60 -16.19 2.99
CA GLY A 73 -14.41 -17.06 3.85
C GLY A 73 -15.15 -16.28 4.93
N GLY A 74 -14.49 -15.31 5.55
CA GLY A 74 -15.10 -14.41 6.52
C GLY A 74 -16.17 -13.50 5.92
N ILE A 75 -15.95 -12.99 4.71
CA ILE A 75 -16.87 -12.07 4.01
C ILE A 75 -18.10 -12.84 3.45
N ALA A 76 -17.87 -13.95 2.77
CA ALA A 76 -18.93 -14.65 2.01
C ALA A 76 -19.74 -15.67 2.83
N GLY A 77 -19.34 -15.99 4.05
CA GLY A 77 -20.06 -16.83 5.01
C GLY A 77 -20.15 -18.33 4.66
N ARG A 78 -20.20 -18.75 3.41
CA ARG A 78 -20.28 -20.17 2.99
C ARG A 78 -19.55 -20.43 1.70
N TRP A 79 -18.84 -21.56 1.65
CA TRP A 79 -17.96 -22.05 0.56
C TRP A 79 -18.61 -22.04 -0.83
N ARG A 80 -19.92 -22.35 -0.93
CA ARG A 80 -20.64 -22.37 -2.21
C ARG A 80 -20.78 -21.04 -2.92
N ARG A 81 -20.68 -19.90 -2.23
CA ARG A 81 -20.79 -18.57 -2.83
C ARG A 81 -19.48 -18.08 -3.45
N ARG A 82 -18.33 -18.51 -2.94
CA ARG A 82 -17.00 -18.07 -3.41
C ARG A 82 -16.76 -18.37 -4.87
N HIS A 83 -17.14 -19.58 -5.35
CA HIS A 83 -16.95 -19.97 -6.76
C HIS A 83 -17.79 -19.18 -7.77
N ARG A 84 -18.69 -18.31 -7.31
CA ARG A 84 -19.49 -17.42 -8.16
C ARG A 84 -19.05 -15.96 -8.05
N MET A 85 -18.05 -15.66 -7.21
CA MET A 85 -17.56 -14.30 -7.03
C MET A 85 -16.63 -13.90 -8.18
N SER A 86 -16.78 -12.66 -8.59
CA SER A 86 -15.84 -11.97 -9.47
C SER A 86 -15.08 -10.92 -8.66
N ALA A 87 -13.85 -10.65 -9.03
CA ALA A 87 -13.03 -9.65 -8.38
C ALA A 87 -12.29 -8.77 -9.40
N VAL A 88 -12.11 -7.52 -9.03
CA VAL A 88 -11.13 -6.62 -9.64
C VAL A 88 -10.02 -6.42 -8.60
N ILE A 89 -8.79 -6.72 -8.98
CA ILE A 89 -7.62 -6.58 -8.09
C ILE A 89 -6.72 -5.47 -8.64
N ALA A 90 -6.46 -4.49 -7.79
CA ALA A 90 -5.50 -3.44 -8.10
C ALA A 90 -4.08 -3.97 -7.96
N VAL A 91 -3.27 -3.75 -8.99
CA VAL A 91 -1.85 -4.13 -9.03
C VAL A 91 -0.99 -2.94 -9.42
N PRO A 92 0.32 -2.92 -9.12
CA PRO A 92 1.18 -1.83 -9.55
C PRO A 92 1.11 -1.60 -11.07
N ALA A 93 1.19 -0.35 -11.51
CA ALA A 93 1.11 0.01 -12.92
C ALA A 93 2.17 -0.67 -13.78
N GLY A 94 3.38 -0.86 -13.23
CA GLY A 94 4.50 -1.55 -13.88
C GLY A 94 4.59 -3.04 -13.54
N ALA A 95 3.52 -3.68 -13.07
CA ALA A 95 3.54 -5.11 -12.77
C ALA A 95 3.86 -5.92 -14.05
N ASN A 96 4.89 -6.75 -13.98
CA ASN A 96 5.31 -7.58 -15.09
C ASN A 96 4.33 -8.77 -15.30
N PRO A 97 4.41 -9.49 -16.44
CA PRO A 97 3.50 -10.60 -16.72
C PRO A 97 3.53 -11.72 -15.67
N ILE A 98 4.67 -11.99 -15.04
CA ILE A 98 4.81 -13.02 -13.99
C ILE A 98 4.09 -12.57 -12.73
N GLU A 99 4.29 -11.32 -12.29
CA GLU A 99 3.61 -10.74 -11.13
C GLU A 99 2.08 -10.76 -11.32
N ARG A 100 1.61 -10.35 -12.51
CA ARG A 100 0.19 -10.37 -12.84
C ARG A 100 -0.41 -11.77 -12.81
N ARG A 101 0.28 -12.73 -13.44
CA ARG A 101 -0.14 -14.13 -13.42
C ARG A 101 -0.19 -14.70 -12.00
N GLY A 102 0.80 -14.38 -11.17
CA GLY A 102 0.82 -14.80 -9.77
C GLY A 102 -0.39 -14.30 -8.98
N VAL A 103 -0.79 -13.04 -9.17
CA VAL A 103 -1.99 -12.47 -8.52
C VAL A 103 -3.26 -13.21 -8.96
N VAL A 104 -3.42 -13.47 -10.26
CA VAL A 104 -4.57 -14.21 -10.78
C VAL A 104 -4.59 -15.65 -10.25
N GLU A 105 -3.43 -16.29 -10.16
CA GLU A 105 -3.30 -17.66 -9.63
C GLU A 105 -3.63 -17.71 -8.13
N ALA A 106 -3.12 -16.79 -7.31
CA ALA A 106 -3.48 -16.68 -5.90
C ALA A 106 -4.98 -16.48 -5.71
N ALA A 107 -5.60 -15.61 -6.50
CA ALA A 107 -7.05 -15.39 -6.49
C ALA A 107 -7.83 -16.66 -6.89
N ALA A 108 -7.37 -17.39 -7.91
CA ALA A 108 -7.98 -18.65 -8.33
C ALA A 108 -7.90 -19.72 -7.24
N ARG A 109 -6.76 -19.84 -6.53
CA ARG A 109 -6.59 -20.74 -5.37
C ARG A 109 -7.54 -20.40 -4.23
N ALA A 110 -7.81 -19.12 -4.02
CA ALA A 110 -8.83 -18.66 -3.06
C ALA A 110 -10.28 -18.91 -3.52
N GLY A 111 -10.50 -19.46 -4.72
CA GLY A 111 -11.81 -19.81 -5.26
C GLY A 111 -12.46 -18.74 -6.14
N LEU A 112 -11.77 -17.66 -6.47
CA LEU A 112 -12.25 -16.64 -7.41
C LEU A 112 -12.03 -17.11 -8.85
N ARG A 113 -13.12 -17.29 -9.62
CA ARG A 113 -13.02 -17.78 -11.02
C ARG A 113 -12.90 -16.67 -12.05
N ARG A 114 -13.32 -15.46 -11.71
CA ARG A 114 -13.28 -14.29 -12.59
C ARG A 114 -12.53 -13.19 -11.90
N THR A 115 -11.25 -13.05 -12.25
CA THR A 115 -10.38 -12.00 -11.70
C THR A 115 -9.91 -11.11 -12.84
N GLN A 116 -10.13 -9.81 -12.69
CA GLN A 116 -9.62 -8.78 -13.58
C GLN A 116 -8.57 -7.97 -12.83
N LEU A 117 -7.57 -7.48 -13.52
CA LEU A 117 -6.52 -6.64 -12.95
C LEU A 117 -6.66 -5.21 -13.47
N VAL A 118 -6.46 -4.25 -12.58
CA VAL A 118 -6.44 -2.81 -12.90
C VAL A 118 -5.18 -2.18 -12.30
N PRO A 119 -4.53 -1.22 -12.98
CA PRO A 119 -3.44 -0.47 -12.36
C PRO A 119 -3.93 0.27 -11.11
N ALA A 120 -3.21 0.14 -10.00
CA ALA A 120 -3.62 0.74 -8.72
C ALA A 120 -3.84 2.26 -8.81
N PRO A 121 -3.01 3.07 -9.50
CA PRO A 121 -3.27 4.49 -9.66
C PRO A 121 -4.53 4.82 -10.49
N VAL A 122 -4.88 3.96 -11.46
CA VAL A 122 -6.15 4.11 -12.20
C VAL A 122 -7.34 3.81 -11.29
N ALA A 123 -7.27 2.71 -10.53
CA ALA A 123 -8.28 2.42 -9.51
C ALA A 123 -8.39 3.57 -8.49
N ALA A 124 -7.24 4.12 -8.05
CA ALA A 124 -7.22 5.28 -7.16
C ALA A 124 -7.95 6.49 -7.73
N ALA A 125 -7.73 6.80 -9.01
CA ALA A 125 -8.43 7.87 -9.72
C ALA A 125 -9.95 7.66 -9.70
N VAL A 126 -10.41 6.45 -10.06
CA VAL A 126 -11.83 6.07 -10.03
C VAL A 126 -12.40 6.19 -8.61
N GLY A 127 -11.63 5.76 -7.59
CA GLY A 127 -11.99 5.91 -6.18
C GLY A 127 -12.12 7.36 -5.73
N CYS A 128 -11.36 8.27 -6.35
CA CYS A 128 -11.42 9.71 -6.14
C CYS A 128 -12.48 10.42 -7.02
N GLY A 129 -13.30 9.67 -7.77
CA GLY A 129 -14.35 10.24 -8.64
C GLY A 129 -13.85 10.75 -9.98
N ILE A 130 -12.61 10.43 -10.38
CA ILE A 130 -12.08 10.77 -11.69
C ILE A 130 -12.55 9.71 -12.69
N ASP A 131 -13.14 10.15 -13.79
CA ASP A 131 -13.52 9.29 -14.89
C ASP A 131 -12.29 9.02 -15.79
N PRO A 132 -11.77 7.76 -15.81
CA PRO A 132 -10.55 7.46 -16.54
C PRO A 132 -10.74 7.41 -18.06
N LEU A 133 -11.98 7.53 -18.56
CA LEU A 133 -12.29 7.50 -19.99
C LEU A 133 -12.27 8.90 -20.62
N ARG A 134 -12.28 9.95 -19.80
CA ARG A 134 -12.21 11.32 -20.31
C ARG A 134 -10.88 11.60 -21.00
N ALA A 135 -10.91 12.43 -22.03
CA ALA A 135 -9.71 12.81 -22.79
C ALA A 135 -8.71 13.64 -21.98
N ARG A 136 -9.15 14.27 -20.87
CA ARG A 136 -8.31 15.11 -20.03
C ARG A 136 -7.26 14.28 -19.28
N ALA A 137 -6.05 14.78 -19.21
CA ALA A 137 -4.95 14.11 -18.53
C ALA A 137 -5.02 14.30 -17.00
N HIS A 138 -4.73 13.24 -16.27
CA HIS A 138 -4.65 13.24 -14.82
C HIS A 138 -3.34 12.63 -14.35
N LEU A 139 -2.78 13.18 -13.26
CA LEU A 139 -1.59 12.66 -12.59
C LEU A 139 -1.98 12.14 -11.20
N VAL A 140 -1.73 10.86 -10.96
CA VAL A 140 -2.08 10.19 -9.70
C VAL A 140 -0.85 9.58 -9.07
N VAL A 141 -0.63 9.87 -7.79
CA VAL A 141 0.38 9.27 -6.94
C VAL A 141 -0.30 8.30 -5.98
N ASP A 142 0.17 7.08 -5.93
CA ASP A 142 -0.21 6.07 -4.94
C ASP A 142 1.02 5.70 -4.12
N ALA A 143 1.09 6.19 -2.88
CA ALA A 143 2.19 5.95 -1.97
C ALA A 143 1.70 5.09 -0.79
N GLY A 144 1.98 3.80 -0.89
CA GLY A 144 1.54 2.78 0.07
C GLY A 144 2.55 2.47 1.18
N ALA A 145 2.55 1.22 1.64
CA ALA A 145 3.53 0.71 2.59
C ALA A 145 4.84 0.30 1.90
N GLY A 146 4.77 -0.58 0.91
CA GLY A 146 5.95 -1.20 0.30
C GLY A 146 6.46 -0.52 -0.98
N SER A 147 5.67 0.33 -1.64
CA SER A 147 6.09 1.06 -2.84
C SER A 147 5.28 2.33 -3.04
N SER A 148 5.87 3.26 -3.76
CA SER A 148 5.23 4.48 -4.25
C SER A 148 5.22 4.46 -5.78
N GLN A 149 4.18 4.98 -6.40
CA GLN A 149 4.07 5.04 -7.84
C GLN A 149 3.32 6.28 -8.30
N VAL A 150 3.65 6.76 -9.49
CA VAL A 150 2.94 7.82 -10.18
C VAL A 150 2.54 7.36 -11.56
N VAL A 151 1.34 7.70 -11.96
CA VAL A 151 0.82 7.43 -13.30
C VAL A 151 0.18 8.68 -13.86
N ALA A 152 0.52 9.00 -15.08
CA ALA A 152 -0.23 9.93 -15.91
C ALA A 152 -1.07 9.14 -16.92
N PHE A 153 -2.33 9.45 -17.00
CA PHE A 153 -3.25 8.85 -17.98
C PHE A 153 -4.19 9.90 -18.54
N ALA A 154 -4.63 9.68 -19.79
CA ALA A 154 -5.63 10.51 -20.47
C ALA A 154 -6.43 9.64 -21.45
N GLY A 155 -7.73 9.89 -21.54
CA GLY A 155 -8.58 9.16 -22.44
C GLY A 155 -8.52 7.66 -22.18
N LYS A 156 -8.09 6.91 -23.20
CA LYS A 156 -8.10 5.44 -23.14
C LYS A 156 -6.72 4.84 -22.88
N GLY A 157 -5.77 5.56 -22.28
CA GLY A 157 -4.42 5.05 -22.15
C GLY A 157 -3.60 5.63 -21.01
N MET A 158 -2.65 4.85 -20.55
CA MET A 158 -1.59 5.29 -19.66
C MET A 158 -0.52 5.99 -20.52
N LEU A 159 -0.18 7.23 -20.19
CA LEU A 159 0.79 8.05 -20.92
C LEU A 159 2.21 7.74 -20.45
N THR A 160 2.39 7.75 -19.14
CA THR A 160 3.66 7.39 -18.49
C THR A 160 3.41 6.88 -17.09
N TYR A 161 4.36 6.14 -16.55
CA TYR A 161 4.37 5.74 -15.14
C TYR A 161 5.79 5.63 -14.60
N ARG A 162 5.90 5.83 -13.29
CA ARG A 162 7.11 5.50 -12.53
C ARG A 162 6.73 4.77 -11.26
N ARG A 163 7.62 3.89 -10.81
CA ARG A 163 7.49 3.15 -9.56
C ARG A 163 8.79 3.22 -8.79
N CYS A 164 8.68 3.65 -7.54
CA CYS A 164 9.75 3.66 -6.55
C CYS A 164 9.50 2.52 -5.56
N PRO A 165 10.44 1.59 -5.36
CA PRO A 165 10.32 0.49 -4.39
C PRO A 165 10.58 0.96 -2.94
N VAL A 166 10.28 2.23 -2.66
CA VAL A 166 10.44 2.90 -1.37
C VAL A 166 9.12 3.55 -1.00
N ALA A 167 8.67 3.35 0.26
CA ALA A 167 7.43 3.91 0.78
C ALA A 167 7.39 3.85 2.31
N GLY A 168 6.21 3.65 2.90
CA GLY A 168 5.98 3.67 4.35
C GLY A 168 6.84 2.70 5.15
N ASP A 169 7.14 1.50 4.62
CA ASP A 169 7.99 0.50 5.30
C ASP A 169 9.44 0.98 5.43
N GLU A 170 9.96 1.69 4.42
CA GLU A 170 11.30 2.26 4.51
C GLU A 170 11.35 3.44 5.49
N MET A 171 10.27 4.23 5.59
CA MET A 171 10.13 5.26 6.63
C MET A 171 10.20 4.64 8.03
N THR A 172 9.51 3.52 8.26
CA THR A 172 9.54 2.77 9.53
C THR A 172 10.94 2.25 9.83
N SER A 173 11.60 1.72 8.82
CA SER A 173 12.99 1.24 8.93
C SER A 173 13.96 2.39 9.23
N ALA A 174 13.77 3.54 8.59
CA ALA A 174 14.57 4.74 8.83
C ALA A 174 14.40 5.25 10.27
N LEU A 175 13.17 5.27 10.78
CA LEU A 175 12.88 5.61 12.18
C LEU A 175 13.56 4.64 13.15
N SER A 176 13.48 3.33 12.91
CA SER A 176 14.16 2.32 13.74
C SER A 176 15.68 2.55 13.79
N ARG A 177 16.30 2.86 12.63
CA ARG A 177 17.72 3.20 12.55
C ARG A 177 18.06 4.49 13.27
N TYR A 178 17.21 5.51 13.16
CA TYR A 178 17.36 6.80 13.84
C TYR A 178 17.31 6.61 15.36
N LEU A 179 16.29 5.91 15.87
CA LEU A 179 16.14 5.61 17.29
C LEU A 179 17.36 4.89 17.87
N ARG A 180 17.88 3.91 17.14
CA ARG A 180 19.09 3.19 17.55
C ARG A 180 20.30 4.11 17.63
N ARG A 181 20.51 4.99 16.64
CA ARG A 181 21.69 5.86 16.55
C ARG A 181 21.60 7.05 17.49
N ARG A 182 20.48 7.77 17.50
CA ARG A 182 20.32 9.05 18.20
C ARG A 182 19.91 8.85 19.66
N HIS A 183 18.99 7.91 19.90
CA HIS A 183 18.42 7.66 21.22
C HIS A 183 18.99 6.40 21.91
N ARG A 184 19.88 5.66 21.23
CA ARG A 184 20.41 4.35 21.70
C ARG A 184 19.29 3.39 22.07
N LEU A 185 18.15 3.44 21.37
CA LEU A 185 16.97 2.65 21.62
C LEU A 185 16.77 1.64 20.48
N ILE A 186 16.73 0.36 20.82
CA ILE A 186 16.39 -0.72 19.89
C ILE A 186 14.90 -1.02 20.03
N VAL A 187 14.15 -0.84 18.97
CA VAL A 187 12.71 -1.08 18.92
C VAL A 187 12.35 -2.15 17.90
N GLY A 188 11.25 -2.85 18.13
CA GLY A 188 10.65 -3.74 17.13
C GLY A 188 9.98 -2.94 15.99
N GLU A 189 9.82 -3.59 14.84
CA GLU A 189 9.22 -2.97 13.65
C GLU A 189 7.83 -2.38 13.95
N LEU A 190 6.95 -3.14 14.60
CA LEU A 190 5.61 -2.67 14.95
C LEU A 190 5.62 -1.46 15.91
N THR A 191 6.58 -1.42 16.82
CA THR A 191 6.74 -0.27 17.72
C THR A 191 7.15 0.98 16.95
N ALA A 192 8.09 0.85 16.00
CA ALA A 192 8.50 1.95 15.14
C ALA A 192 7.36 2.40 14.21
N GLU A 193 6.59 1.46 13.65
CA GLU A 193 5.43 1.78 12.81
C GLU A 193 4.37 2.56 13.59
N ARG A 194 4.03 2.10 14.81
CA ARG A 194 3.08 2.79 15.69
C ARG A 194 3.57 4.20 16.05
N ALA A 195 4.84 4.35 16.37
CA ALA A 195 5.43 5.65 16.67
C ALA A 195 5.37 6.59 15.45
N LYS A 196 5.67 6.09 14.25
CA LYS A 196 5.53 6.84 13.00
C LYS A 196 4.08 7.29 12.79
N ILE A 197 3.11 6.38 12.88
CA ILE A 197 1.69 6.70 12.70
C ILE A 197 1.23 7.75 13.73
N ALA A 198 1.58 7.55 15.00
CA ALA A 198 1.21 8.48 16.07
C ALA A 198 1.80 9.88 15.84
N ALA A 199 3.04 9.96 15.34
CA ALA A 199 3.67 11.25 15.03
C ALA A 199 2.89 12.07 14.00
N PHE A 200 2.23 11.42 13.04
CA PHE A 200 1.50 12.09 11.96
C PHE A 200 -0.01 12.22 12.20
N SER A 201 -0.58 11.49 13.15
CA SER A 201 -2.04 11.44 13.40
C SER A 201 -2.46 12.09 14.71
N GLU A 202 -1.60 12.14 15.73
CA GLU A 202 -1.95 12.66 17.05
C GLU A 202 -1.56 14.14 17.18
N THR A 203 -2.22 14.84 18.09
CA THR A 203 -1.87 16.21 18.49
C THR A 203 -1.12 16.15 19.81
N GLY A 204 0.14 16.58 19.82
CA GLY A 204 0.96 16.60 21.05
C GLY A 204 2.44 16.72 20.73
N PRO A 205 3.26 17.27 21.62
CA PRO A 205 4.66 17.58 21.34
C PRO A 205 5.57 16.35 21.39
N ALA A 206 5.17 15.27 22.04
CA ALA A 206 6.03 14.13 22.30
C ALA A 206 5.28 12.80 22.29
N LEU A 207 6.01 11.74 21.98
CA LEU A 207 5.59 10.35 21.92
C LEU A 207 6.42 9.53 22.89
N THR A 208 5.82 8.50 23.52
CA THR A 208 6.58 7.52 24.31
C THR A 208 6.77 6.24 23.52
N VAL A 209 7.99 5.71 23.53
CA VAL A 209 8.36 4.51 22.80
C VAL A 209 9.14 3.55 23.70
N ASP A 210 8.67 2.32 23.77
CA ASP A 210 9.31 1.25 24.54
C ASP A 210 10.29 0.45 23.67
N GLY A 211 11.46 0.15 24.24
CA GLY A 211 12.48 -0.63 23.57
C GLY A 211 13.57 -1.11 24.51
N PHE A 212 14.69 -1.52 23.96
CA PHE A 212 15.88 -1.90 24.72
C PHE A 212 16.98 -0.85 24.53
N ASP A 213 17.66 -0.48 25.60
CA ASP A 213 18.87 0.33 25.54
C ASP A 213 19.97 -0.44 24.79
N ALA A 214 20.51 0.18 23.73
CA ALA A 214 21.49 -0.47 22.84
C ALA A 214 22.82 -0.81 23.50
N GLY A 215 23.17 -0.17 24.65
CA GLY A 215 24.40 -0.43 25.37
C GLY A 215 24.26 -1.46 26.48
N THR A 216 23.14 -1.39 27.21
CA THR A 216 22.92 -2.23 28.41
C THR A 216 22.01 -3.42 28.16
N GLY A 217 21.24 -3.44 27.08
CA GLY A 217 20.22 -4.44 26.79
C GLY A 217 19.01 -4.41 27.73
N ARG A 218 18.90 -3.40 28.58
CA ARG A 218 17.77 -3.27 29.53
C ARG A 218 16.57 -2.63 28.85
N ALA A 219 15.37 -3.04 29.26
CA ALA A 219 14.15 -2.39 28.84
C ALA A 219 14.15 -0.91 29.26
N ARG A 220 13.73 -0.04 28.36
CA ARG A 220 13.69 1.42 28.57
C ARG A 220 12.55 2.04 27.75
N THR A 221 11.85 2.98 28.36
CA THR A 221 10.95 3.88 27.65
C THR A 221 11.70 5.17 27.30
N ALA A 222 11.57 5.64 26.08
CA ALA A 222 12.10 6.92 25.64
C ALA A 222 10.96 7.85 25.23
N THR A 223 11.15 9.14 25.50
CA THR A 223 10.28 10.20 24.98
C THR A 223 10.93 10.75 23.71
N LEU A 224 10.16 10.75 22.62
CA LEU A 224 10.58 11.29 21.31
C LEU A 224 9.83 12.57 21.04
N ALA A 225 10.52 13.57 20.57
CA ALA A 225 9.87 14.69 19.93
C ALA A 225 9.30 14.27 18.56
N ARG A 226 8.26 14.91 18.08
CA ARG A 226 7.73 14.65 16.72
C ARG A 226 8.77 14.97 15.65
N GLU A 227 9.55 16.00 15.91
CA GLU A 227 10.66 16.45 15.07
C GLU A 227 11.70 15.34 14.85
N ASP A 228 11.93 14.48 15.84
CA ASP A 228 12.79 13.31 15.71
C ASP A 228 12.28 12.34 14.64
N VAL A 229 10.95 12.16 14.58
CA VAL A 229 10.32 11.29 13.58
C VAL A 229 10.40 11.93 12.19
N PHE A 230 10.14 13.24 12.09
CA PHE A 230 10.23 13.98 10.84
C PHE A 230 11.67 13.95 10.29
N GLU A 231 12.68 14.21 11.12
CA GLU A 231 14.09 14.10 10.74
C GLU A 231 14.44 12.68 10.27
N ALA A 232 13.92 11.65 10.96
CA ALA A 232 14.18 10.27 10.62
C ALA A 232 13.63 9.86 9.24
N VAL A 233 12.44 10.37 8.85
CA VAL A 233 11.78 9.99 7.59
C VAL A 233 12.14 10.90 6.42
N GLN A 234 12.73 12.06 6.67
CA GLN A 234 13.06 13.06 5.65
C GLN A 234 13.85 12.48 4.46
N PRO A 235 14.94 11.72 4.64
CA PRO A 235 15.69 11.17 3.52
C PRO A 235 14.85 10.26 2.62
N VAL A 236 13.88 9.55 3.22
CA VAL A 236 12.98 8.64 2.50
C VAL A 236 11.94 9.44 1.70
N THR A 237 11.38 10.50 2.28
CA THR A 237 10.44 11.38 1.56
C THR A 237 11.09 12.10 0.39
N GLU A 238 12.35 12.52 0.55
CA GLU A 238 13.16 13.14 -0.51
C GLU A 238 13.45 12.16 -1.65
N GLU A 239 13.80 10.92 -1.33
CA GLU A 239 14.03 9.86 -2.33
C GLU A 239 12.76 9.59 -3.15
N ILE A 240 11.62 9.41 -2.49
CA ILE A 240 10.32 9.19 -3.15
C ILE A 240 9.97 10.37 -4.05
N ALA A 241 10.05 11.61 -3.53
CA ALA A 241 9.69 12.80 -4.27
C ALA A 241 10.58 13.01 -5.50
N THR A 242 11.88 12.78 -5.35
CA THR A 242 12.85 12.88 -6.45
C THR A 242 12.58 11.84 -7.53
N ASP A 243 12.33 10.59 -7.14
CA ASP A 243 12.13 9.52 -8.12
C ASP A 243 10.79 9.68 -8.86
N LEU A 244 9.72 10.00 -8.16
CA LEU A 244 8.42 10.24 -8.77
C LEU A 244 8.38 11.52 -9.61
N GLY A 245 9.09 12.58 -9.19
CA GLY A 245 9.20 13.83 -9.94
C GLY A 245 9.81 13.67 -11.33
N ARG A 246 10.64 12.67 -11.53
CA ARG A 246 11.19 12.32 -12.85
C ARG A 246 10.14 11.85 -13.88
N CYS A 247 8.89 11.69 -13.47
CA CYS A 247 7.79 11.37 -14.37
C CYS A 247 7.40 12.57 -15.28
N LEU A 248 7.59 13.79 -14.80
CA LEU A 248 7.14 15.00 -15.54
C LEU A 248 7.82 15.21 -16.90
N PRO A 249 9.15 15.07 -17.03
CA PRO A 249 9.82 15.20 -18.32
C PRO A 249 9.36 14.18 -19.37
N ASP A 250 8.79 13.05 -18.91
CA ASP A 250 8.29 12.00 -19.81
C ASP A 250 6.87 12.28 -20.32
N LEU A 251 6.23 13.37 -19.84
CA LEU A 251 4.88 13.75 -20.27
C LEU A 251 4.88 14.39 -21.67
N PRO A 252 3.94 14.00 -22.56
CA PRO A 252 3.73 14.72 -23.79
C PRO A 252 3.35 16.19 -23.52
N ALA A 253 3.94 17.13 -24.26
CA ALA A 253 3.69 18.56 -24.06
C ALA A 253 2.19 18.94 -24.14
N GLY A 254 1.40 18.21 -24.94
CA GLY A 254 -0.03 18.46 -25.09
C GLY A 254 -0.88 18.20 -23.83
N VAL A 255 -0.36 17.47 -22.85
CA VAL A 255 -1.10 17.16 -21.60
C VAL A 255 -0.67 18.01 -20.42
N VAL A 256 0.40 18.79 -20.55
CA VAL A 256 0.93 19.61 -19.45
C VAL A 256 -0.11 20.60 -18.93
N SER A 257 -0.88 21.22 -19.84
CA SER A 257 -1.96 22.15 -19.46
C SER A 257 -3.04 21.49 -18.61
N ASP A 258 -3.43 20.27 -18.95
CA ASP A 258 -4.42 19.52 -18.17
C ASP A 258 -3.89 19.21 -16.77
N VAL A 259 -2.65 18.72 -16.67
CA VAL A 259 -2.01 18.39 -15.39
C VAL A 259 -1.83 19.62 -14.51
N MET A 260 -1.50 20.77 -15.10
CA MET A 260 -1.40 22.05 -14.37
C MET A 260 -2.75 22.51 -13.82
N GLN A 261 -3.85 22.27 -14.55
CA GLN A 261 -5.21 22.64 -14.11
C GLN A 261 -5.79 21.69 -13.08
N GLU A 262 -5.60 20.38 -13.27
CA GLU A 262 -6.18 19.33 -12.41
C GLU A 262 -5.34 19.11 -11.13
N GLY A 263 -4.05 19.43 -11.17
CA GLY A 263 -3.10 19.11 -10.12
C GLY A 263 -2.83 17.61 -10.01
N ILE A 264 -2.30 17.20 -8.86
CA ILE A 264 -1.98 15.82 -8.56
C ILE A 264 -2.96 15.26 -7.53
N VAL A 265 -3.39 14.02 -7.71
CA VAL A 265 -4.15 13.28 -6.70
C VAL A 265 -3.24 12.29 -6.01
N GLY A 266 -3.08 12.45 -4.67
CA GLY A 266 -2.28 11.56 -3.84
C GLY A 266 -3.13 10.62 -3.00
N VAL A 267 -2.89 9.31 -3.08
CA VAL A 267 -3.55 8.28 -2.27
C VAL A 267 -2.53 7.36 -1.60
N GLY A 268 -2.98 6.50 -0.71
CA GLY A 268 -2.14 5.58 0.06
C GLY A 268 -1.73 6.14 1.42
N GLY A 269 -1.27 5.25 2.30
CA GLY A 269 -0.98 5.61 3.70
C GLY A 269 0.20 6.55 3.88
N ALA A 270 1.21 6.50 2.99
CA ALA A 270 2.37 7.39 3.05
C ALA A 270 1.99 8.85 2.72
N MET A 271 0.87 9.10 2.02
CA MET A 271 0.36 10.45 1.77
C MET A 271 -0.20 11.15 3.01
N LEU A 272 -0.34 10.43 4.12
CA LEU A 272 -0.66 11.00 5.43
C LEU A 272 0.56 11.65 6.10
N VAL A 273 1.76 11.47 5.54
CA VAL A 273 3.00 12.12 5.97
C VAL A 273 3.09 13.48 5.28
N PRO A 274 2.91 14.62 6.02
CA PRO A 274 2.85 15.95 5.43
C PRO A 274 4.12 16.32 4.64
N GLU A 275 5.28 15.89 5.13
CA GLU A 275 6.58 16.14 4.49
C GLU A 275 6.68 15.50 3.11
N LEU A 276 6.12 14.29 2.93
CA LEU A 276 6.11 13.64 1.61
C LEU A 276 5.28 14.45 0.62
N ARG A 277 4.10 14.91 1.05
CA ARG A 277 3.23 15.75 0.22
C ARG A 277 3.95 17.03 -0.19
N SER A 278 4.51 17.77 0.77
CA SER A 278 5.22 19.03 0.50
C SER A 278 6.41 18.82 -0.44
N ARG A 279 7.19 17.75 -0.24
CA ARG A 279 8.32 17.42 -1.12
C ARG A 279 7.87 17.05 -2.54
N LEU A 280 6.76 16.33 -2.68
CA LEU A 280 6.19 16.04 -4.00
C LEU A 280 5.71 17.32 -4.69
N GLU A 281 5.00 18.20 -4.00
CA GLU A 281 4.55 19.48 -4.54
C GLU A 281 5.74 20.35 -4.99
N GLU A 282 6.80 20.42 -4.19
CA GLU A 282 8.06 21.13 -4.53
C GLU A 282 8.74 20.48 -5.76
N SER A 283 8.87 19.14 -5.78
CA SER A 283 9.57 18.41 -6.84
C SER A 283 8.89 18.53 -8.21
N VAL A 284 7.56 18.59 -8.23
CA VAL A 284 6.78 18.63 -9.47
C VAL A 284 6.24 20.02 -9.82
N GLY A 285 6.30 20.97 -8.88
CA GLY A 285 5.78 22.34 -9.08
C GLY A 285 4.26 22.41 -9.24
N LEU A 286 3.52 21.41 -8.75
CA LEU A 286 2.07 21.30 -8.89
C LEU A 286 1.41 21.05 -7.53
N ALA A 287 0.23 21.63 -7.32
CA ALA A 287 -0.56 21.39 -6.12
C ALA A 287 -1.06 19.93 -6.07
N MET A 288 -1.02 19.35 -4.87
CA MET A 288 -1.48 17.99 -4.62
C MET A 288 -2.72 17.98 -3.71
N ARG A 289 -3.74 17.27 -4.12
CA ARG A 289 -4.91 17.00 -3.28
C ARG A 289 -4.88 15.56 -2.77
N THR A 290 -5.09 15.40 -1.47
CA THR A 290 -5.24 14.09 -0.82
C THR A 290 -6.68 13.97 -0.36
N PRO A 291 -7.41 12.89 -0.71
CA PRO A 291 -8.77 12.68 -0.25
C PRO A 291 -8.81 12.38 1.26
N GLU A 292 -9.96 12.57 1.90
CA GLU A 292 -10.14 12.33 3.34
C GLU A 292 -9.75 10.92 3.80
N GLN A 293 -9.96 9.91 2.94
CA GLN A 293 -9.63 8.51 3.24
C GLN A 293 -8.68 7.93 2.19
N PRO A 294 -7.40 8.36 2.17
CA PRO A 294 -6.48 7.95 1.12
C PRO A 294 -6.13 6.45 1.14
N LEU A 295 -6.31 5.78 2.28
CA LEU A 295 -6.02 4.35 2.47
C LEU A 295 -6.97 3.42 1.73
N THR A 296 -8.19 3.85 1.44
CA THR A 296 -9.25 2.99 0.89
C THR A 296 -9.54 3.26 -0.59
N ARG A 297 -9.11 4.41 -1.13
CA ARG A 297 -9.47 4.88 -2.47
C ARG A 297 -9.14 3.91 -3.59
N VAL A 298 -8.02 3.19 -3.50
CA VAL A 298 -7.65 2.16 -4.48
C VAL A 298 -8.68 1.02 -4.48
N ALA A 299 -9.08 0.54 -3.31
CA ALA A 299 -10.03 -0.57 -3.20
C ALA A 299 -11.46 -0.15 -3.58
N GLU A 300 -11.88 1.04 -3.17
CA GLU A 300 -13.18 1.62 -3.58
C GLU A 300 -13.24 1.81 -5.10
N GLY A 301 -12.16 2.28 -5.72
CA GLY A 301 -12.07 2.40 -7.16
C GLY A 301 -12.08 1.05 -7.88
N ALA A 302 -11.39 0.04 -7.34
CA ALA A 302 -11.45 -1.31 -7.88
C ALA A 302 -12.88 -1.89 -7.80
N ALA A 303 -13.62 -1.62 -6.71
CA ALA A 303 -15.03 -2.00 -6.59
C ALA A 303 -15.91 -1.32 -7.67
N ARG A 304 -15.71 -0.02 -7.90
CA ARG A 304 -16.41 0.70 -8.99
C ARG A 304 -16.03 0.17 -10.38
N CYS A 305 -14.79 -0.26 -10.58
CA CYS A 305 -14.37 -0.93 -11.83
C CYS A 305 -15.09 -2.27 -12.04
N LEU A 306 -15.50 -2.97 -11.00
CA LEU A 306 -16.26 -4.21 -11.11
C LEU A 306 -17.67 -3.97 -11.69
N THR A 307 -18.29 -2.84 -11.35
CA THR A 307 -19.61 -2.44 -11.87
C THR A 307 -19.54 -1.68 -13.20
N ASN A 308 -18.34 -1.16 -13.56
CA ASN A 308 -18.09 -0.44 -14.80
C ASN A 308 -16.95 -1.11 -15.59
N PRO A 309 -17.23 -2.23 -16.28
CA PRO A 309 -16.18 -3.05 -16.91
C PRO A 309 -15.40 -2.31 -18.00
N GLU A 310 -15.94 -1.22 -18.55
CA GLU A 310 -15.25 -0.36 -19.50
C GLU A 310 -14.01 0.33 -18.91
N PHE A 311 -14.02 0.67 -17.60
CA PHE A 311 -12.85 1.21 -16.92
C PHE A 311 -11.70 0.20 -16.86
N VAL A 312 -12.04 -1.08 -16.70
CA VAL A 312 -11.05 -2.15 -16.73
C VAL A 312 -10.59 -2.44 -18.15
N ALA A 313 -11.52 -2.54 -19.12
CA ALA A 313 -11.21 -2.94 -20.49
C ALA A 313 -10.19 -2.00 -21.17
N VAL A 314 -10.27 -0.71 -20.87
CA VAL A 314 -9.40 0.32 -21.43
C VAL A 314 -8.01 0.34 -20.80
N HIS A 315 -7.93 0.11 -19.49
CA HIS A 315 -6.70 0.14 -18.71
C HIS A 315 -6.25 -1.25 -18.27
N ALA A 316 -6.91 -2.33 -18.77
CA ALA A 316 -6.55 -3.69 -18.45
C ALA A 316 -5.08 -3.94 -18.80
N LEU A 317 -4.34 -4.40 -17.82
CA LEU A 317 -2.99 -4.91 -18.01
C LEU A 317 -3.11 -6.27 -18.73
N ARG A 318 -2.89 -6.27 -20.04
CA ARG A 318 -2.88 -7.48 -20.88
C ARG A 318 -1.65 -8.33 -20.65
#